data_72dbf4c73f9fa0d294a1d4ed06d5a9d5
#
_entry.id   72dbf4c73f9fa0d294a1d4ed06d5a9d5
#
_cell.length_a   1.000
_cell.length_b   1.000
_cell.length_c   1.000
_cell.angle_alpha   90.00
_cell.angle_beta   90.00
_cell.angle_gamma   90.00
#
_symmetry.space_group_name_H-M   'P 1'
#
loop_
_entity.id
_entity.type
_entity.pdbx_description
1 polymer ?
#
loop_
_entity_poly.entity_id
_entity_poly.type
_entity_poly.pdbx_seq_one_letter_code
_entity_poly.pdbx_strand_id
1 'polypeptide(L)'
;PTLNRLETLVLDSNHIGDPGALDIAGSKHLNNLVQLYMQDNNIGRAGETALLAMRSRNLVEKKRVDDKLNLNEQRLGNKDLVSLAQYEKLDGIVSLTLRNNHFDYHGVQELANSPYLKNLKSLNLMSNAVGDKGLVLLAESPNLSQLESLNLENTGVTALGILALSQSPHLNKLKELNLNSNDLGEKGFRILADSGNFKNLTKLRTSGVSVGDTEFQAIVQSDTLSQLEELEAMGNVITRESLDSLADSAILPQLKKLDLRRNKLKDVDLIFLADSPKFHNLEALRF
;
A
#
# COMPACT_ATOMS: atom_id res chain seq x y z
N PRO A 1 -12.32 -11.43 38.93
CA PRO A 1 -11.21 -10.79 38.21
C PRO A 1 -11.39 -11.06 36.73
N THR A 2 -11.61 -10.03 35.96
CA THR A 2 -11.86 -10.13 34.53
C THR A 2 -10.54 -9.92 33.79
N LEU A 3 -10.23 -10.74 32.78
CA LEU A 3 -9.03 -10.65 31.95
C LEU A 3 -9.21 -9.57 30.84
N ASN A 4 -10.01 -8.56 31.09
CA ASN A 4 -10.34 -7.54 30.11
C ASN A 4 -9.19 -6.59 29.70
N ARG A 5 -8.03 -6.71 30.37
CA ARG A 5 -6.80 -5.98 29.98
C ARG A 5 -5.80 -6.84 29.22
N LEU A 6 -6.10 -8.15 29.06
CA LEU A 6 -5.19 -9.07 28.40
C LEU A 6 -5.12 -8.81 26.91
N GLU A 7 -3.93 -8.45 26.42
CA GLU A 7 -3.67 -8.20 25.00
C GLU A 7 -2.95 -9.36 24.32
N THR A 8 -2.18 -10.11 25.10
CA THR A 8 -1.38 -11.26 24.63
C THR A 8 -1.65 -12.47 25.50
N LEU A 9 -1.91 -13.61 24.87
CA LEU A 9 -2.07 -14.91 25.53
C LEU A 9 -1.24 -15.95 24.80
N VAL A 10 -0.36 -16.62 25.53
CA VAL A 10 0.51 -17.68 25.00
C VAL A 10 0.10 -19.00 25.67
N LEU A 11 -0.35 -19.94 24.87
CA LEU A 11 -0.82 -21.27 25.28
C LEU A 11 -0.20 -22.37 24.40
N ASP A 12 0.98 -22.11 23.83
CA ASP A 12 1.67 -23.08 22.99
C ASP A 12 1.97 -24.38 23.74
N SER A 13 2.03 -25.50 23.01
CA SER A 13 2.41 -26.82 23.50
C SER A 13 1.55 -27.31 24.68
N ASN A 14 0.22 -27.21 24.54
CA ASN A 14 -0.76 -27.78 25.45
C ASN A 14 -1.66 -28.79 24.73
N HIS A 15 -2.71 -29.26 25.36
CA HIS A 15 -3.67 -30.20 24.79
C HIS A 15 -5.05 -29.54 24.54
N ILE A 16 -5.05 -28.26 24.14
CA ILE A 16 -6.28 -27.50 23.90
C ILE A 16 -6.86 -27.95 22.57
N GLY A 17 -8.10 -28.38 22.57
CA GLY A 17 -8.87 -28.74 21.37
C GLY A 17 -9.87 -27.65 21.00
N ASP A 18 -10.73 -27.97 20.04
CA ASP A 18 -11.79 -27.06 19.56
C ASP A 18 -12.71 -26.55 20.69
N PRO A 19 -13.14 -27.34 21.68
CA PRO A 19 -13.98 -26.82 22.77
C PRO A 19 -13.32 -25.66 23.53
N GLY A 20 -12.05 -25.80 23.94
CA GLY A 20 -11.32 -24.73 24.63
C GLY A 20 -11.08 -23.51 23.75
N ALA A 21 -10.79 -23.71 22.45
CA ALA A 21 -10.65 -22.64 21.48
C ALA A 21 -11.95 -21.85 21.28
N LEU A 22 -13.09 -22.55 21.24
CA LEU A 22 -14.44 -21.92 21.14
C LEU A 22 -14.77 -21.13 22.41
N ASP A 23 -14.44 -21.65 23.60
CA ASP A 23 -14.65 -20.94 24.86
C ASP A 23 -13.82 -19.66 24.93
N ILE A 24 -12.55 -19.69 24.49
CA ILE A 24 -11.70 -18.50 24.37
C ILE A 24 -12.34 -17.49 23.39
N ALA A 25 -12.72 -17.95 22.21
CA ALA A 25 -13.29 -17.09 21.17
C ALA A 25 -14.63 -16.45 21.56
N GLY A 26 -15.45 -17.18 22.35
CA GLY A 26 -16.75 -16.72 22.88
C GLY A 26 -16.66 -15.86 24.14
N SER A 27 -15.47 -15.70 24.73
CA SER A 27 -15.31 -14.99 26.00
C SER A 27 -15.62 -13.50 25.85
N LYS A 28 -16.51 -12.99 26.72
CA LYS A 28 -16.82 -11.56 26.85
C LYS A 28 -15.75 -10.76 27.61
N HIS A 29 -14.78 -11.45 28.18
CA HIS A 29 -13.73 -10.85 29.03
C HIS A 29 -12.37 -10.74 28.30
N LEU A 30 -12.27 -11.20 27.05
CA LEU A 30 -11.05 -11.18 26.25
C LEU A 30 -11.14 -10.21 25.04
N ASN A 31 -11.91 -9.13 25.19
CA ASN A 31 -12.14 -8.17 24.08
C ASN A 31 -10.89 -7.37 23.68
N ASN A 32 -9.86 -7.33 24.52
CA ASN A 32 -8.58 -6.69 24.20
C ASN A 32 -7.52 -7.67 23.68
N LEU A 33 -7.82 -8.97 23.65
CA LEU A 33 -6.89 -9.99 23.20
C LEU A 33 -6.71 -9.93 21.69
N VAL A 34 -5.52 -9.51 21.23
CA VAL A 34 -5.17 -9.34 19.81
C VAL A 34 -3.99 -10.20 19.38
N GLN A 35 -3.20 -10.69 20.37
CA GLN A 35 -2.10 -11.62 20.13
C GLN A 35 -2.38 -12.92 20.85
N LEU A 36 -2.55 -14.00 20.10
CA LEU A 36 -2.84 -15.32 20.63
C LEU A 36 -1.88 -16.33 19.99
N TYR A 37 -1.12 -17.03 20.81
CA TYR A 37 -0.18 -18.08 20.41
C TYR A 37 -0.71 -19.41 20.96
N MET A 38 -1.02 -20.36 20.06
CA MET A 38 -1.61 -21.65 20.39
C MET A 38 -1.02 -22.77 19.53
N GLN A 39 0.28 -22.65 19.20
CA GLN A 39 1.00 -23.68 18.44
C GLN A 39 1.08 -24.98 19.25
N ASP A 40 1.22 -26.10 18.53
CA ASP A 40 1.35 -27.44 19.15
C ASP A 40 0.20 -27.78 20.12
N ASN A 41 -1.03 -27.46 19.72
CA ASN A 41 -2.28 -27.83 20.37
C ASN A 41 -3.13 -28.73 19.46
N ASN A 42 -4.25 -29.27 19.96
CA ASN A 42 -5.15 -30.15 19.24
C ASN A 42 -6.33 -29.38 18.62
N ILE A 43 -6.07 -28.12 18.16
CA ILE A 43 -7.12 -27.25 17.61
C ILE A 43 -7.38 -27.63 16.16
N GLY A 44 -8.61 -27.98 15.85
CA GLY A 44 -9.08 -28.26 14.50
C GLY A 44 -9.59 -26.99 13.81
N ARG A 45 -10.17 -27.21 12.63
CA ARG A 45 -10.66 -26.10 11.78
C ARG A 45 -11.71 -25.22 12.46
N ALA A 46 -12.60 -25.80 13.26
CA ALA A 46 -13.67 -25.03 13.94
C ALA A 46 -13.10 -24.07 14.98
N GLY A 47 -12.21 -24.56 15.84
CA GLY A 47 -11.53 -23.72 16.83
C GLY A 47 -10.66 -22.64 16.18
N GLU A 48 -9.87 -22.99 15.17
CA GLU A 48 -9.04 -22.01 14.44
C GLU A 48 -9.91 -20.88 13.84
N THR A 49 -11.01 -21.24 13.16
CA THR A 49 -11.91 -20.23 12.55
C THR A 49 -12.51 -19.30 13.61
N ALA A 50 -12.93 -19.83 14.75
CA ALA A 50 -13.51 -19.03 15.84
C ALA A 50 -12.47 -18.07 16.45
N LEU A 51 -11.24 -18.53 16.66
CA LEU A 51 -10.15 -17.69 17.18
C LEU A 51 -9.76 -16.57 16.22
N LEU A 52 -9.70 -16.86 14.92
CA LEU A 52 -9.43 -15.83 13.89
C LEU A 52 -10.57 -14.79 13.84
N ALA A 53 -11.83 -15.22 13.94
CA ALA A 53 -12.98 -14.32 13.98
C ALA A 53 -12.94 -13.41 15.23
N MET A 54 -12.62 -13.98 16.40
CA MET A 54 -12.42 -13.21 17.63
C MET A 54 -11.31 -12.18 17.46
N ARG A 55 -10.14 -12.59 16.92
CA ARG A 55 -9.01 -11.71 16.71
C ARG A 55 -9.35 -10.55 15.78
N SER A 56 -10.01 -10.82 14.65
CA SER A 56 -10.46 -9.80 13.70
C SER A 56 -11.42 -8.81 14.35
N ARG A 57 -12.41 -9.30 15.09
CA ARG A 57 -13.33 -8.46 15.88
C ARG A 57 -12.57 -7.55 16.84
N ASN A 58 -11.71 -8.12 17.68
CA ASN A 58 -10.97 -7.37 18.71
C ASN A 58 -10.02 -6.33 18.10
N LEU A 59 -9.35 -6.67 16.99
CA LEU A 59 -8.49 -5.74 16.27
C LEU A 59 -9.28 -4.56 15.71
N VAL A 60 -10.41 -4.82 15.06
CA VAL A 60 -11.25 -3.75 14.49
C VAL A 60 -11.81 -2.87 15.60
N GLU A 61 -12.40 -3.44 16.63
CA GLU A 61 -12.98 -2.68 17.76
C GLU A 61 -11.92 -1.82 18.48
N LYS A 62 -10.70 -2.33 18.61
CA LYS A 62 -9.60 -1.63 19.31
C LYS A 62 -8.91 -0.58 18.45
N LYS A 63 -8.75 -0.82 17.14
CA LYS A 63 -7.88 -0.05 16.25
C LYS A 63 -8.62 0.86 15.29
N ARG A 64 -9.94 0.72 15.17
CA ARG A 64 -10.76 1.62 14.37
C ARG A 64 -10.97 2.93 15.11
N VAL A 65 -10.67 4.02 14.41
CA VAL A 65 -10.97 5.38 14.84
C VAL A 65 -11.76 6.04 13.72
N ASP A 66 -13.02 6.34 13.95
CA ASP A 66 -13.94 6.85 12.94
C ASP A 66 -14.02 5.92 11.70
N ASP A 67 -13.65 6.44 10.53
CA ASP A 67 -13.61 5.72 9.26
C ASP A 67 -12.21 5.16 8.90
N LYS A 68 -11.28 5.16 9.87
CA LYS A 68 -9.89 4.71 9.69
C LYS A 68 -9.58 3.50 10.53
N LEU A 69 -8.96 2.50 9.90
CA LEU A 69 -8.51 1.29 10.57
C LEU A 69 -7.00 1.11 10.39
N ASN A 70 -6.27 1.16 11.51
CA ASN A 70 -4.83 0.97 11.51
C ASN A 70 -4.44 -0.40 12.07
N LEU A 71 -4.06 -1.30 11.18
CA LEU A 71 -3.61 -2.67 11.48
C LEU A 71 -2.14 -2.90 11.13
N ASN A 72 -1.31 -1.86 11.17
CA ASN A 72 0.12 -1.97 10.94
C ASN A 72 0.76 -2.85 12.02
N GLU A 73 1.72 -3.70 11.60
CA GLU A 73 2.59 -4.46 12.52
C GLU A 73 1.82 -5.42 13.46
N GLN A 74 0.66 -5.91 13.01
CA GLN A 74 -0.15 -6.85 13.80
C GLN A 74 0.19 -8.32 13.52
N ARG A 75 1.21 -8.61 12.70
CA ARG A 75 1.60 -9.98 12.29
C ARG A 75 0.44 -10.75 11.65
N LEU A 76 -0.36 -10.06 10.85
CA LEU A 76 -1.49 -10.68 10.14
C LEU A 76 -0.97 -11.54 8.99
N GLY A 77 -1.37 -12.81 8.96
CA GLY A 77 -1.16 -13.71 7.83
C GLY A 77 -2.41 -13.81 6.94
N ASN A 78 -2.34 -14.68 5.92
CA ASN A 78 -3.46 -14.86 4.98
C ASN A 78 -4.76 -15.30 5.68
N LYS A 79 -4.68 -16.21 6.66
CA LYS A 79 -5.85 -16.67 7.41
C LYS A 79 -6.53 -15.56 8.22
N ASP A 80 -5.75 -14.61 8.75
CA ASP A 80 -6.31 -13.44 9.44
C ASP A 80 -7.10 -12.58 8.48
N LEU A 81 -6.60 -12.39 7.24
CA LEU A 81 -7.28 -11.58 6.23
C LEU A 81 -8.56 -12.23 5.71
N VAL A 82 -8.63 -13.58 5.64
CA VAL A 82 -9.90 -14.29 5.35
C VAL A 82 -10.97 -13.88 6.35
N SER A 83 -10.65 -13.92 7.64
CA SER A 83 -11.60 -13.57 8.70
C SER A 83 -11.90 -12.08 8.75
N LEU A 84 -10.87 -11.25 8.61
CA LEU A 84 -11.02 -9.79 8.62
C LEU A 84 -11.93 -9.31 7.49
N ALA A 85 -11.69 -9.79 6.26
CA ALA A 85 -12.44 -9.36 5.07
C ALA A 85 -13.94 -9.67 5.13
N GLN A 86 -14.33 -10.63 5.96
CA GLN A 86 -15.73 -11.04 6.17
C GLN A 86 -16.39 -10.32 7.35
N TYR A 87 -15.65 -9.49 8.10
CA TYR A 87 -16.19 -8.82 9.26
C TYR A 87 -17.00 -7.58 8.87
N GLU A 88 -18.32 -7.62 9.13
CA GLU A 88 -19.27 -6.58 8.70
C GLU A 88 -18.93 -5.16 9.19
N LYS A 89 -18.24 -5.02 10.32
CA LYS A 89 -17.82 -3.71 10.83
C LYS A 89 -16.64 -3.09 10.08
N LEU A 90 -16.16 -3.70 9.00
CA LEU A 90 -15.34 -3.01 8.00
C LEU A 90 -16.19 -2.05 7.16
N ASP A 91 -17.51 -2.19 7.13
CA ASP A 91 -18.35 -1.25 6.39
C ASP A 91 -18.17 0.18 6.88
N GLY A 92 -18.14 1.12 5.94
CA GLY A 92 -17.90 2.53 6.22
C GLY A 92 -16.43 2.89 6.50
N ILE A 93 -15.48 1.94 6.40
CA ILE A 93 -14.05 2.28 6.46
C ILE A 93 -13.62 2.95 5.15
N VAL A 94 -12.97 4.11 5.29
CA VAL A 94 -12.43 4.90 4.17
C VAL A 94 -10.91 4.74 4.06
N SER A 95 -10.22 4.47 5.17
CA SER A 95 -8.77 4.27 5.19
C SER A 95 -8.39 3.00 5.94
N LEU A 96 -7.64 2.11 5.26
CA LEU A 96 -7.12 0.86 5.82
C LEU A 96 -5.61 0.81 5.68
N THR A 97 -4.89 0.65 6.80
CA THR A 97 -3.44 0.47 6.77
C THR A 97 -3.06 -0.89 7.34
N LEU A 98 -2.29 -1.65 6.55
CA LEU A 98 -1.86 -3.03 6.83
C LEU A 98 -0.33 -3.19 6.71
N ARG A 99 0.42 -2.10 6.84
CA ARG A 99 1.88 -2.07 6.69
C ARG A 99 2.56 -3.11 7.59
N ASN A 100 3.62 -3.74 7.06
CA ASN A 100 4.50 -4.63 7.80
C ASN A 100 3.74 -5.76 8.52
N ASN A 101 3.02 -6.54 7.73
CA ASN A 101 2.37 -7.79 8.13
C ASN A 101 2.97 -8.97 7.35
N HIS A 102 2.36 -10.15 7.40
CA HIS A 102 2.94 -11.40 6.89
C HIS A 102 2.03 -12.09 5.86
N PHE A 103 1.18 -11.35 5.18
CA PHE A 103 0.33 -11.88 4.13
C PHE A 103 0.96 -11.67 2.74
N ASP A 104 0.53 -12.51 1.81
CA ASP A 104 0.86 -12.44 0.40
C ASP A 104 -0.41 -12.17 -0.45
N TYR A 105 -0.36 -12.47 -1.75
CA TYR A 105 -1.47 -12.27 -2.67
C TYR A 105 -2.74 -13.05 -2.28
N HIS A 106 -2.66 -14.15 -1.52
CA HIS A 106 -3.86 -14.85 -1.05
C HIS A 106 -4.63 -14.00 -0.04
N GLY A 107 -3.93 -13.33 0.88
CA GLY A 107 -4.59 -12.38 1.79
C GLY A 107 -5.15 -11.16 1.06
N VAL A 108 -4.45 -10.67 0.03
CA VAL A 108 -4.94 -9.58 -0.83
C VAL A 108 -6.21 -9.99 -1.58
N GLN A 109 -6.32 -11.24 -2.03
CA GLN A 109 -7.53 -11.78 -2.66
C GLN A 109 -8.76 -11.62 -1.79
N GLU A 110 -8.62 -11.90 -0.49
CA GLU A 110 -9.73 -11.78 0.46
C GLU A 110 -10.16 -10.31 0.64
N LEU A 111 -9.20 -9.40 0.74
CA LEU A 111 -9.49 -7.96 0.80
C LEU A 111 -10.19 -7.46 -0.47
N ALA A 112 -9.69 -7.87 -1.65
CA ALA A 112 -10.26 -7.50 -2.94
C ALA A 112 -11.71 -7.99 -3.11
N ASN A 113 -12.04 -9.16 -2.52
CA ASN A 113 -13.36 -9.75 -2.56
C ASN A 113 -14.30 -9.25 -1.45
N SER A 114 -13.80 -8.50 -0.47
CA SER A 114 -14.61 -8.06 0.67
C SER A 114 -15.75 -7.12 0.24
N PRO A 115 -17.02 -7.47 0.52
CA PRO A 115 -18.15 -6.59 0.19
C PRO A 115 -18.22 -5.34 1.08
N TYR A 116 -17.44 -5.31 2.15
CA TYR A 116 -17.44 -4.24 3.16
C TYR A 116 -16.42 -3.13 2.89
N LEU A 117 -15.58 -3.26 1.84
CA LEU A 117 -14.55 -2.27 1.50
C LEU A 117 -14.95 -1.35 0.33
N LYS A 118 -16.24 -1.27 -0.02
CA LYS A 118 -16.73 -0.46 -1.16
C LYS A 118 -16.53 1.04 -1.01
N ASN A 119 -16.35 1.52 0.22
CA ASN A 119 -16.12 2.94 0.52
C ASN A 119 -14.61 3.27 0.69
N LEU A 120 -13.74 2.28 0.50
CA LEU A 120 -12.30 2.44 0.75
C LEU A 120 -11.67 3.39 -0.27
N LYS A 121 -11.05 4.47 0.23
CA LYS A 121 -10.32 5.46 -0.58
C LYS A 121 -8.82 5.36 -0.42
N SER A 122 -8.34 4.86 0.71
CA SER A 122 -6.91 4.73 0.99
C SER A 122 -6.57 3.33 1.47
N LEU A 123 -5.65 2.67 0.77
CA LEU A 123 -5.13 1.34 1.11
C LEU A 123 -3.61 1.36 1.20
N ASN A 124 -3.07 0.97 2.35
CA ASN A 124 -1.64 0.85 2.54
C ASN A 124 -1.25 -0.61 2.79
N LEU A 125 -0.52 -1.20 1.85
CA LEU A 125 -0.03 -2.59 1.87
C LEU A 125 1.50 -2.66 2.01
N MET A 126 2.18 -1.55 2.29
CA MET A 126 3.63 -1.45 2.41
C MET A 126 4.24 -2.61 3.18
N SER A 127 5.37 -3.14 2.69
CA SER A 127 6.15 -4.20 3.33
C SER A 127 5.33 -5.48 3.62
N ASN A 128 4.57 -5.94 2.61
CA ASN A 128 3.93 -7.25 2.54
C ASN A 128 4.28 -7.90 1.19
N ALA A 129 4.15 -9.21 1.08
CA ALA A 129 4.49 -9.97 -0.13
C ALA A 129 3.35 -9.96 -1.17
N VAL A 130 2.85 -8.77 -1.53
CA VAL A 130 1.71 -8.60 -2.45
C VAL A 130 2.03 -9.14 -3.84
N GLY A 131 3.17 -8.71 -4.41
CA GLY A 131 3.62 -9.08 -5.75
C GLY A 131 2.66 -8.69 -6.88
N ASP A 132 2.99 -9.08 -8.10
CA ASP A 132 2.16 -8.81 -9.27
C ASP A 132 0.80 -9.49 -9.20
N LYS A 133 0.74 -10.72 -8.67
CA LYS A 133 -0.52 -11.45 -8.51
C LYS A 133 -1.51 -10.70 -7.61
N GLY A 134 -1.02 -10.17 -6.48
CA GLY A 134 -1.86 -9.35 -5.60
C GLY A 134 -2.36 -8.09 -6.28
N LEU A 135 -1.50 -7.44 -7.08
CA LEU A 135 -1.90 -6.24 -7.79
C LEU A 135 -2.93 -6.50 -8.90
N VAL A 136 -2.84 -7.65 -9.59
CA VAL A 136 -3.90 -8.11 -10.52
C VAL A 136 -5.24 -8.23 -9.79
N LEU A 137 -5.27 -8.90 -8.63
CA LEU A 137 -6.49 -9.08 -7.83
C LEU A 137 -7.10 -7.75 -7.36
N LEU A 138 -6.27 -6.79 -6.96
CA LEU A 138 -6.75 -5.44 -6.63
C LEU A 138 -7.32 -4.72 -7.85
N ALA A 139 -6.62 -4.81 -8.99
CA ALA A 139 -7.01 -4.16 -10.24
C ALA A 139 -8.36 -4.66 -10.79
N GLU A 140 -8.68 -5.92 -10.57
CA GLU A 140 -9.92 -6.57 -11.01
C GLU A 140 -11.08 -6.40 -10.01
N SER A 141 -10.82 -5.83 -8.82
CA SER A 141 -11.83 -5.74 -7.76
C SER A 141 -12.83 -4.59 -7.97
N PRO A 142 -14.13 -4.86 -8.16
CA PRO A 142 -15.14 -3.82 -8.21
C PRO A 142 -15.38 -3.18 -6.82
N ASN A 143 -15.05 -3.89 -5.74
CA ASN A 143 -15.22 -3.39 -4.37
C ASN A 143 -14.23 -2.27 -4.01
N LEU A 144 -13.14 -2.12 -4.76
CA LEU A 144 -12.12 -1.10 -4.53
C LEU A 144 -12.23 0.09 -5.50
N SER A 145 -13.36 0.25 -6.20
CA SER A 145 -13.56 1.28 -7.23
C SER A 145 -13.57 2.73 -6.71
N GLN A 146 -13.56 2.94 -5.41
CA GLN A 146 -13.43 4.27 -4.80
C GLN A 146 -11.99 4.62 -4.38
N LEU A 147 -11.01 3.74 -4.69
CA LEU A 147 -9.64 3.93 -4.23
C LEU A 147 -8.98 5.14 -4.90
N GLU A 148 -8.50 6.06 -4.06
CA GLU A 148 -7.82 7.30 -4.44
C GLU A 148 -6.32 7.27 -4.08
N SER A 149 -5.93 6.52 -3.04
CA SER A 149 -4.54 6.39 -2.57
C SER A 149 -4.16 4.94 -2.37
N LEU A 150 -3.07 4.50 -3.03
CA LEU A 150 -2.55 3.14 -2.93
C LEU A 150 -1.06 3.15 -2.63
N ASN A 151 -0.69 2.56 -1.48
CA ASN A 151 0.71 2.40 -1.10
C ASN A 151 1.15 0.95 -1.26
N LEU A 152 2.08 0.73 -2.18
CA LEU A 152 2.69 -0.56 -2.55
C LEU A 152 4.21 -0.55 -2.28
N GLU A 153 4.71 0.32 -1.41
CA GLU A 153 6.13 0.38 -1.09
C GLU A 153 6.64 -0.98 -0.58
N ASN A 154 7.75 -1.46 -1.16
CA ASN A 154 8.40 -2.72 -0.77
C ASN A 154 7.42 -3.91 -0.75
N THR A 155 6.72 -4.13 -1.86
CA THR A 155 5.72 -5.20 -2.00
C THR A 155 6.06 -6.23 -3.07
N GLY A 156 7.20 -6.07 -3.77
CA GLY A 156 7.64 -6.98 -4.83
C GLY A 156 6.84 -6.85 -6.13
N VAL A 157 6.27 -5.68 -6.39
CA VAL A 157 5.57 -5.35 -7.64
C VAL A 157 6.58 -5.05 -8.74
N THR A 158 6.32 -5.54 -9.94
CA THR A 158 7.11 -5.31 -11.16
C THR A 158 6.28 -4.63 -12.26
N ALA A 159 6.83 -4.53 -13.47
CA ALA A 159 6.10 -4.03 -14.64
C ALA A 159 4.80 -4.79 -14.93
N LEU A 160 4.72 -6.08 -14.55
CA LEU A 160 3.50 -6.90 -14.77
C LEU A 160 2.35 -6.43 -13.87
N GLY A 161 2.65 -6.12 -12.61
CA GLY A 161 1.65 -5.54 -11.71
C GLY A 161 1.20 -4.16 -12.15
N ILE A 162 2.14 -3.32 -12.62
CA ILE A 162 1.79 -2.00 -13.16
C ILE A 162 0.92 -2.12 -14.42
N LEU A 163 1.18 -3.11 -15.28
CA LEU A 163 0.33 -3.38 -16.44
C LEU A 163 -1.10 -3.72 -16.03
N ALA A 164 -1.29 -4.58 -15.02
CA ALA A 164 -2.62 -4.90 -14.52
C ALA A 164 -3.34 -3.65 -13.98
N LEU A 165 -2.65 -2.82 -13.20
CA LEU A 165 -3.21 -1.58 -12.67
C LEU A 165 -3.58 -0.58 -13.79
N SER A 166 -2.73 -0.49 -14.82
CA SER A 166 -2.94 0.37 -15.99
C SER A 166 -4.17 -0.03 -16.84
N GLN A 167 -4.56 -1.29 -16.79
CA GLN A 167 -5.69 -1.85 -17.52
C GLN A 167 -6.93 -2.06 -16.64
N SER A 168 -6.86 -1.69 -15.38
CA SER A 168 -7.96 -1.88 -14.43
C SER A 168 -9.21 -1.11 -14.86
N PRO A 169 -10.38 -1.77 -14.96
CA PRO A 169 -11.64 -1.08 -15.19
C PRO A 169 -12.17 -0.36 -13.93
N HIS A 170 -11.57 -0.62 -12.77
CA HIS A 170 -12.09 -0.18 -11.47
C HIS A 170 -11.21 0.88 -10.79
N LEU A 171 -9.87 0.82 -10.94
CA LEU A 171 -8.92 1.67 -10.21
C LEU A 171 -8.48 2.91 -11.03
N ASN A 172 -9.43 3.66 -11.58
CA ASN A 172 -9.19 4.84 -12.42
C ASN A 172 -9.33 6.18 -11.66
N LYS A 173 -9.49 6.13 -10.33
CA LYS A 173 -9.61 7.31 -9.46
C LYS A 173 -8.35 7.60 -8.65
N LEU A 174 -7.26 6.86 -8.91
CA LEU A 174 -6.03 7.02 -8.15
C LEU A 174 -5.46 8.43 -8.32
N LYS A 175 -5.20 9.08 -7.18
CA LYS A 175 -4.54 10.38 -7.04
C LYS A 175 -3.14 10.25 -6.45
N GLU A 176 -2.93 9.23 -5.59
CA GLU A 176 -1.66 8.96 -4.95
C GLU A 176 -1.25 7.51 -5.19
N LEU A 177 -0.04 7.31 -5.70
CA LEU A 177 0.55 6.00 -5.91
C LEU A 177 1.98 5.97 -5.38
N ASN A 178 2.23 5.09 -4.39
CA ASN A 178 3.57 4.87 -3.85
C ASN A 178 4.10 3.50 -4.32
N LEU A 179 5.18 3.53 -5.08
CA LEU A 179 5.86 2.37 -5.66
C LEU A 179 7.32 2.26 -5.17
N ASN A 180 7.70 3.00 -4.13
CA ASN A 180 9.05 2.97 -3.58
C ASN A 180 9.55 1.55 -3.34
N SER A 181 10.84 1.31 -3.55
CA SER A 181 11.49 0.02 -3.23
C SER A 181 10.85 -1.18 -3.93
N ASN A 182 10.44 -1.02 -5.18
CA ASN A 182 9.99 -2.10 -6.08
C ASN A 182 10.88 -2.14 -7.33
N ASP A 183 10.85 -3.21 -8.09
CA ASP A 183 11.63 -3.38 -9.33
C ASP A 183 10.73 -3.27 -10.56
N LEU A 184 10.43 -2.05 -10.97
CA LEU A 184 9.53 -1.79 -12.10
C LEU A 184 10.20 -1.93 -13.46
N GLY A 185 11.51 -1.65 -13.53
CA GLY A 185 12.28 -1.56 -14.77
C GLY A 185 11.73 -0.52 -15.76
N GLU A 186 12.44 -0.31 -16.87
CA GLU A 186 12.06 0.65 -17.94
C GLU A 186 10.61 0.43 -18.41
N LYS A 187 10.23 -0.83 -18.62
CA LYS A 187 8.88 -1.18 -19.10
C LYS A 187 7.78 -0.71 -18.16
N GLY A 188 7.96 -0.86 -16.85
CA GLY A 188 6.97 -0.42 -15.86
C GLY A 188 6.79 1.10 -15.88
N PHE A 189 7.88 1.86 -16.05
CA PHE A 189 7.81 3.32 -16.14
C PHE A 189 7.14 3.80 -17.43
N ARG A 190 7.37 3.16 -18.55
CA ARG A 190 6.64 3.46 -19.81
C ARG A 190 5.14 3.22 -19.67
N ILE A 191 4.75 2.09 -19.06
CA ILE A 191 3.33 1.80 -18.79
C ILE A 191 2.71 2.86 -17.88
N LEU A 192 3.42 3.30 -16.82
CA LEU A 192 2.95 4.39 -15.95
C LEU A 192 2.73 5.69 -16.73
N ALA A 193 3.67 6.04 -17.61
CA ALA A 193 3.63 7.27 -18.38
C ALA A 193 2.50 7.30 -19.42
N ASP A 194 2.18 6.14 -20.01
CA ASP A 194 1.29 6.06 -21.18
C ASP A 194 -0.18 5.74 -20.80
N SER A 195 -0.45 5.28 -19.58
CA SER A 195 -1.78 4.77 -19.23
C SER A 195 -2.75 5.85 -18.77
N GLY A 196 -3.89 5.95 -19.46
CA GLY A 196 -4.99 6.84 -19.10
C GLY A 196 -5.59 6.59 -17.69
N ASN A 197 -5.35 5.43 -17.07
CA ASN A 197 -5.79 5.16 -15.70
C ASN A 197 -5.05 6.02 -14.67
N PHE A 198 -3.88 6.55 -15.01
CA PHE A 198 -3.08 7.38 -14.11
C PHE A 198 -3.24 8.89 -14.34
N LYS A 199 -4.13 9.31 -15.21
CA LYS A 199 -4.36 10.74 -15.56
C LYS A 199 -4.76 11.63 -14.38
N ASN A 200 -5.27 11.03 -13.30
CA ASN A 200 -5.68 11.74 -12.07
C ASN A 200 -4.60 11.77 -11.00
N LEU A 201 -3.40 11.19 -11.27
CA LEU A 201 -2.32 11.19 -10.31
C LEU A 201 -1.81 12.61 -10.06
N THR A 202 -1.86 13.00 -8.80
CA THR A 202 -1.26 14.23 -8.29
C THR A 202 0.02 13.94 -7.51
N LYS A 203 0.20 12.68 -7.06
CA LYS A 203 1.37 12.28 -6.28
C LYS A 203 1.89 10.91 -6.70
N LEU A 204 3.15 10.88 -7.12
CA LEU A 204 3.86 9.66 -7.50
C LEU A 204 5.15 9.54 -6.69
N ARG A 205 5.38 8.35 -6.10
CA ARG A 205 6.63 8.02 -5.41
C ARG A 205 7.28 6.83 -6.06
N THR A 206 8.55 7.02 -6.46
CA THR A 206 9.39 6.04 -7.14
C THR A 206 10.81 6.05 -6.59
N SER A 207 10.95 6.19 -5.26
CA SER A 207 12.25 6.20 -4.61
C SER A 207 12.81 4.79 -4.47
N GLY A 208 14.14 4.64 -4.72
CA GLY A 208 14.83 3.36 -4.56
C GLY A 208 14.35 2.27 -5.51
N VAL A 209 14.02 2.62 -6.75
CA VAL A 209 13.52 1.70 -7.80
C VAL A 209 14.47 1.62 -9.01
N SER A 210 15.71 2.07 -8.83
CA SER A 210 16.75 2.07 -9.87
C SER A 210 16.43 2.90 -11.12
N VAL A 211 15.66 4.00 -10.95
CA VAL A 211 15.32 4.94 -12.03
C VAL A 211 16.58 5.64 -12.55
N GLY A 212 16.82 5.58 -13.85
CA GLY A 212 17.78 6.39 -14.58
C GLY A 212 17.11 7.54 -15.33
N ASP A 213 17.87 8.17 -16.19
CA ASP A 213 17.41 9.33 -16.96
C ASP A 213 16.28 8.94 -17.94
N THR A 214 16.36 7.74 -18.55
CA THR A 214 15.34 7.25 -19.49
C THR A 214 13.97 7.06 -18.84
N GLU A 215 13.93 6.43 -17.67
CA GLU A 215 12.70 6.18 -16.91
C GLU A 215 12.12 7.48 -16.35
N PHE A 216 12.98 8.35 -15.84
CA PHE A 216 12.56 9.65 -15.35
C PHE A 216 11.99 10.51 -16.48
N GLN A 217 12.64 10.52 -17.65
CA GLN A 217 12.18 11.22 -18.83
C GLN A 217 10.79 10.74 -19.26
N ALA A 218 10.52 9.43 -19.25
CA ALA A 218 9.20 8.89 -19.57
C ALA A 218 8.10 9.49 -18.67
N ILE A 219 8.37 9.63 -17.36
CA ILE A 219 7.43 10.23 -16.41
C ILE A 219 7.23 11.72 -16.66
N VAL A 220 8.33 12.50 -16.80
CA VAL A 220 8.21 13.96 -16.87
C VAL A 220 7.68 14.45 -18.21
N GLN A 221 7.85 13.68 -19.28
CA GLN A 221 7.34 13.98 -20.62
C GLN A 221 5.96 13.36 -20.90
N SER A 222 5.35 12.72 -19.90
CA SER A 222 4.03 12.10 -20.04
C SER A 222 2.91 13.15 -20.11
N ASP A 223 2.14 13.14 -21.19
CA ASP A 223 0.90 13.92 -21.30
C ASP A 223 -0.18 13.41 -20.32
N THR A 224 -0.15 12.13 -20.01
CA THR A 224 -1.09 11.48 -19.08
C THR A 224 -0.89 11.97 -17.65
N LEU A 225 0.35 12.15 -17.22
CA LEU A 225 0.69 12.55 -15.84
C LEU A 225 0.70 14.07 -15.64
N SER A 226 0.04 14.83 -16.51
CA SER A 226 0.01 16.30 -16.50
C SER A 226 -0.58 16.95 -15.25
N GLN A 227 -1.24 16.17 -14.39
CA GLN A 227 -1.77 16.65 -13.10
C GLN A 227 -0.82 16.44 -11.91
N LEU A 228 0.43 15.97 -12.17
CA LEU A 228 1.36 15.62 -11.12
C LEU A 228 1.86 16.87 -10.37
N GLU A 229 1.58 16.94 -9.08
CA GLU A 229 2.01 18.02 -8.18
C GLU A 229 3.21 17.62 -7.31
N GLU A 230 3.34 16.33 -6.96
CA GLU A 230 4.41 15.80 -6.12
C GLU A 230 5.07 14.60 -6.79
N LEU A 231 6.40 14.68 -7.00
CA LEU A 231 7.24 13.60 -7.52
C LEU A 231 8.38 13.32 -6.54
N GLU A 232 8.41 12.10 -5.98
CA GLU A 232 9.52 11.61 -5.16
C GLU A 232 10.31 10.56 -5.93
N ALA A 233 11.57 10.83 -6.21
CA ALA A 233 12.51 9.96 -6.92
C ALA A 233 13.87 9.86 -6.22
N MET A 234 13.85 9.83 -4.88
CA MET A 234 15.04 9.74 -4.03
C MET A 234 15.74 8.38 -4.19
N GLY A 235 17.09 8.37 -4.09
CA GLY A 235 17.83 7.10 -4.05
C GLY A 235 17.82 6.33 -5.37
N ASN A 236 17.92 7.05 -6.47
CA ASN A 236 17.96 6.52 -7.84
C ASN A 236 19.31 6.85 -8.51
N VAL A 237 19.37 6.80 -9.84
CA VAL A 237 20.61 7.10 -10.61
C VAL A 237 20.43 8.26 -11.58
N ILE A 238 19.55 9.21 -11.24
CA ILE A 238 19.20 10.40 -12.00
C ILE A 238 20.42 11.33 -12.12
N THR A 239 20.65 11.86 -13.33
CA THR A 239 21.73 12.80 -13.64
C THR A 239 21.18 14.16 -14.13
N ARG A 240 22.06 15.03 -14.61
CA ARG A 240 21.73 16.29 -15.24
C ARG A 240 20.74 16.16 -16.41
N GLU A 241 20.85 15.10 -17.20
CA GLU A 241 20.00 14.85 -18.36
C GLU A 241 18.52 14.81 -17.99
N SER A 242 18.20 14.25 -16.82
CA SER A 242 16.84 14.27 -16.26
C SER A 242 16.34 15.68 -15.95
N LEU A 243 17.20 16.57 -15.44
CA LEU A 243 16.82 17.96 -15.15
C LEU A 243 16.56 18.76 -16.42
N ASP A 244 17.32 18.52 -17.46
CA ASP A 244 17.09 19.15 -18.77
C ASP A 244 15.73 18.69 -19.33
N SER A 245 15.45 17.38 -19.26
CA SER A 245 14.16 16.81 -19.67
C SER A 245 12.98 17.37 -18.85
N LEU A 246 13.16 17.54 -17.54
CA LEU A 246 12.14 18.12 -16.66
C LEU A 246 11.88 19.59 -16.99
N ALA A 247 12.94 20.36 -17.27
CA ALA A 247 12.83 21.77 -17.61
C ALA A 247 11.96 22.05 -18.87
N ASP A 248 11.89 21.06 -19.78
CA ASP A 248 11.10 21.13 -21.00
C ASP A 248 9.81 20.30 -20.94
N SER A 249 9.43 19.83 -19.75
CA SER A 249 8.31 18.92 -19.55
C SER A 249 6.96 19.61 -19.35
N ALA A 250 5.88 18.90 -19.73
CA ALA A 250 4.51 19.34 -19.51
C ALA A 250 4.07 19.32 -18.03
N ILE A 251 4.74 18.52 -17.18
CA ILE A 251 4.38 18.41 -15.76
C ILE A 251 4.98 19.54 -14.91
N LEU A 252 6.07 20.18 -15.35
CA LEU A 252 6.78 21.16 -14.54
C LEU A 252 5.91 22.35 -14.09
N PRO A 253 4.98 22.90 -14.91
CA PRO A 253 4.12 23.99 -14.48
C PRO A 253 3.19 23.63 -13.30
N GLN A 254 2.85 22.35 -13.14
CA GLN A 254 1.98 21.85 -12.05
C GLN A 254 2.77 21.33 -10.87
N LEU A 255 4.06 21.03 -11.06
CA LEU A 255 4.88 20.39 -10.03
C LEU A 255 5.21 21.38 -8.91
N LYS A 256 4.80 21.03 -7.69
CA LYS A 256 5.02 21.81 -6.46
C LYS A 256 6.15 21.23 -5.61
N LYS A 257 6.29 19.89 -5.60
CA LYS A 257 7.29 19.21 -4.77
C LYS A 257 8.07 18.20 -5.59
N LEU A 258 9.40 18.32 -5.51
CA LEU A 258 10.34 17.41 -6.16
C LEU A 258 11.39 16.94 -5.16
N ASP A 259 11.53 15.63 -4.99
CA ASP A 259 12.56 15.04 -4.15
C ASP A 259 13.52 14.19 -5.00
N LEU A 260 14.74 14.68 -5.17
CA LEU A 260 15.84 14.06 -5.94
C LEU A 260 17.03 13.69 -5.06
N ARG A 261 16.89 13.68 -3.75
CA ARG A 261 17.97 13.33 -2.83
C ARG A 261 18.59 11.97 -3.17
N ARG A 262 19.88 11.80 -2.89
CA ARG A 262 20.62 10.54 -3.09
C ARG A 262 20.59 10.05 -4.55
N ASN A 263 20.72 10.96 -5.50
CA ASN A 263 20.93 10.70 -6.93
C ASN A 263 22.38 11.03 -7.35
N LYS A 264 22.66 11.10 -8.65
CA LYS A 264 23.99 11.39 -9.21
C LYS A 264 24.17 12.84 -9.66
N LEU A 265 23.43 13.75 -9.03
CA LEU A 265 23.48 15.18 -9.32
C LEU A 265 24.74 15.82 -8.70
N LYS A 266 25.24 16.89 -9.31
CA LYS A 266 26.48 17.59 -8.98
C LYS A 266 26.22 19.07 -8.69
N ASP A 267 27.21 19.78 -8.15
CA ASP A 267 27.13 21.21 -7.82
C ASP A 267 26.65 22.07 -9.01
N VAL A 268 27.14 21.78 -10.23
CA VAL A 268 26.75 22.49 -11.46
C VAL A 268 25.25 22.34 -11.79
N ASP A 269 24.62 21.28 -11.32
CA ASP A 269 23.20 21.01 -11.53
C ASP A 269 22.34 21.85 -10.59
N LEU A 270 22.84 22.16 -9.39
CA LEU A 270 22.22 23.11 -8.47
C LEU A 270 22.20 24.52 -9.06
N ILE A 271 23.29 24.94 -9.67
CA ILE A 271 23.40 26.25 -10.35
C ILE A 271 22.34 26.33 -11.46
N PHE A 272 22.20 25.28 -12.26
CA PHE A 272 21.17 25.24 -13.30
C PHE A 272 19.74 25.38 -12.74
N LEU A 273 19.43 24.68 -11.65
CA LEU A 273 18.12 24.80 -11.01
C LEU A 273 17.88 26.20 -10.43
N ALA A 274 18.91 26.78 -9.82
CA ALA A 274 18.81 28.10 -9.18
C ALA A 274 18.65 29.24 -10.20
N ASP A 275 19.34 29.14 -11.34
CA ASP A 275 19.36 30.18 -12.36
C ASP A 275 18.23 30.02 -13.40
N SER A 276 17.55 28.88 -13.44
CA SER A 276 16.49 28.63 -14.42
C SER A 276 15.15 29.20 -13.97
N PRO A 277 14.54 30.11 -14.74
CA PRO A 277 13.22 30.64 -14.41
C PRO A 277 12.10 29.61 -14.55
N LYS A 278 12.39 28.43 -15.13
CA LYS A 278 11.38 27.38 -15.37
C LYS A 278 10.89 26.70 -14.10
N PHE A 279 11.70 26.68 -13.03
CA PHE A 279 11.39 25.98 -11.77
C PHE A 279 10.67 26.85 -10.73
N HIS A 280 10.16 28.01 -11.12
CA HIS A 280 9.56 29.00 -10.20
C HIS A 280 8.30 28.53 -9.44
N ASN A 281 7.62 27.47 -9.93
CA ASN A 281 6.41 26.91 -9.29
C ASN A 281 6.73 25.89 -8.18
N LEU A 282 8.00 25.49 -8.05
CA LEU A 282 8.37 24.56 -6.99
C LEU A 282 8.32 25.24 -5.62
N GLU A 283 7.48 24.68 -4.74
CA GLU A 283 7.38 25.09 -3.32
C GLU A 283 8.41 24.34 -2.47
N ALA A 284 8.77 23.13 -2.85
CA ALA A 284 9.76 22.30 -2.18
C ALA A 284 10.61 21.53 -3.17
N LEU A 285 11.92 21.78 -3.11
CA LEU A 285 12.94 21.04 -3.82
C LEU A 285 13.90 20.43 -2.81
N ARG A 286 14.09 19.10 -2.89
CA ARG A 286 15.03 18.35 -2.08
C ARG A 286 16.06 17.69 -2.98
N PHE A 287 17.34 17.95 -2.66
CA PHE A 287 18.44 17.61 -3.55
C PHE A 287 19.53 16.79 -2.85
#